data_cd1d4e0efd12ca9d894c0254fe649875
#
_entry.id   cd1d4e0efd12ca9d894c0254fe649875
#
_cell.length_a   1.000
_cell.length_b   1.000
_cell.length_c   1.000
_cell.angle_alpha   90.00
_cell.angle_beta   90.00
_cell.angle_gamma   90.00
#
_symmetry.space_group_name_H-M   'P 1'
#
loop_
_entity.id
_entity.type
_entity.pdbx_description
1 polymer ?
#
loop_
_entity_poly.entity_id
_entity_poly.type
_entity_poly.pdbx_seq_one_letter_code
_entity_poly.pdbx_strand_id
1 'polypeptide(L)'
;MSHIPESELLKKINEAKKFVKIGGKYFHYKNPDQFYIVLNLAIDENTESVSVIYQALYGKKIVFIRSLDSFLTPGKFTKTNV
;
A
#
# COMPACT_ATOMS: atom_id res chain seq x y z
N MET A 1 -12.93 -11.31 -13.35
CA MET A 1 -13.81 -10.17 -13.13
C MET A 1 -14.40 -10.22 -11.74
N SER A 2 -14.46 -9.08 -11.07
CA SER A 2 -15.00 -9.01 -9.71
C SER A 2 -16.51 -9.23 -9.71
N HIS A 3 -17.00 -9.98 -8.71
CA HIS A 3 -18.43 -10.18 -8.49
C HIS A 3 -18.98 -9.24 -7.42
N ILE A 4 -18.11 -8.45 -6.78
CA ILE A 4 -18.49 -7.51 -5.73
C ILE A 4 -18.91 -6.19 -6.37
N PRO A 5 -20.05 -5.60 -5.95
CA PRO A 5 -20.45 -4.29 -6.45
C PRO A 5 -19.38 -3.23 -6.19
N GLU A 6 -19.33 -2.23 -7.06
CA GLU A 6 -18.37 -1.13 -6.95
C GLU A 6 -18.43 -0.45 -5.57
N SER A 7 -19.64 -0.29 -5.02
CA SER A 7 -19.81 0.32 -3.69
C SER A 7 -19.08 -0.45 -2.60
N GLU A 8 -19.06 -1.78 -2.70
CA GLU A 8 -18.35 -2.62 -1.73
C GLU A 8 -16.84 -2.49 -1.91
N LEU A 9 -16.37 -2.40 -3.16
CA LEU A 9 -14.95 -2.22 -3.45
C LEU A 9 -14.47 -0.86 -2.93
N LEU A 10 -15.25 0.20 -3.12
CA LEU A 10 -14.93 1.51 -2.60
C LEU A 10 -14.87 1.51 -1.08
N LYS A 11 -15.78 0.77 -0.44
CA LYS A 11 -15.78 0.64 1.02
C LYS A 11 -14.49 0.00 1.52
N LYS A 12 -14.01 -1.04 0.83
CA LYS A 12 -12.75 -1.71 1.18
C LYS A 12 -11.57 -0.73 1.08
N ILE A 13 -11.54 0.07 0.02
CA ILE A 13 -10.48 1.06 -0.16
C ILE A 13 -10.55 2.13 0.92
N ASN A 14 -11.75 2.62 1.24
CA ASN A 14 -11.92 3.65 2.27
C ASN A 14 -11.52 3.14 3.65
N GLU A 15 -11.79 1.87 3.95
CA GLU A 15 -11.32 1.25 5.19
C GLU A 15 -9.79 1.18 5.23
N ALA A 16 -9.18 0.78 4.10
CA ALA A 16 -7.72 0.69 4.02
C ALA A 16 -7.04 2.05 4.22
N LYS A 17 -7.67 3.13 3.78
CA LYS A 17 -7.14 4.48 3.94
C LYS A 17 -6.99 4.91 5.40
N LYS A 18 -7.65 4.21 6.31
CA LYS A 18 -7.49 4.47 7.75
C LYS A 18 -6.15 3.98 8.27
N PHE A 19 -5.53 3.04 7.56
CA PHE A 19 -4.28 2.40 7.99
C PHE A 19 -3.09 2.75 7.12
N VAL A 20 -3.32 3.11 5.86
CA VAL A 20 -2.26 3.44 4.91
C VAL A 20 -2.55 4.80 4.30
N LYS A 21 -1.59 5.72 4.42
CA LYS A 21 -1.77 7.07 3.89
C LYS A 21 -1.24 7.16 2.47
N ILE A 22 -2.11 7.47 1.52
CA ILE A 22 -1.71 7.76 0.13
C ILE A 22 -0.86 9.03 0.15
N GLY A 23 0.28 9.00 -0.50
CA GLY A 23 1.26 10.09 -0.45
C GLY A 23 2.17 10.04 0.76
N GLY A 24 1.95 9.10 1.67
CA GLY A 24 2.78 8.94 2.86
C GLY A 24 4.12 8.30 2.52
N LYS A 25 5.14 8.66 3.28
CA LYS A 25 6.49 8.14 3.13
C LYS A 25 6.73 7.06 4.19
N TYR A 26 7.22 5.90 3.74
CA TYR A 26 7.44 4.75 4.62
C TYR A 26 8.85 4.21 4.42
N PHE A 27 9.34 3.44 5.39
CA PHE A 27 10.57 2.68 5.23
C PHE A 27 10.34 1.24 5.67
N HIS A 28 11.13 0.34 5.08
CA HIS A 28 11.09 -1.08 5.43
C HIS A 28 12.13 -1.36 6.51
N TYR A 29 11.79 -2.23 7.47
CA TYR A 29 12.66 -2.50 8.60
C TYR A 29 14.06 -2.98 8.22
N LYS A 30 14.19 -3.68 7.09
CA LYS A 30 15.49 -4.19 6.65
C LYS A 30 16.42 -3.10 6.13
N ASN A 31 15.85 -2.00 5.62
CA ASN A 31 16.64 -0.91 5.01
C ASN A 31 16.05 0.43 5.45
N PRO A 32 16.27 0.82 6.71
CA PRO A 32 15.64 2.04 7.24
C PRO A 32 16.11 3.33 6.57
N ASP A 33 17.21 3.28 5.81
CA ASP A 33 17.70 4.44 5.05
C ASP A 33 17.05 4.58 3.68
N GLN A 34 16.26 3.58 3.27
CA GLN A 34 15.61 3.57 1.97
C GLN A 34 14.11 3.77 2.14
N PHE A 35 13.60 4.81 1.51
CA PHE A 35 12.22 5.21 1.68
C PHE A 35 11.37 4.88 0.47
N TYR A 36 10.05 4.78 0.72
CA TYR A 36 9.05 4.51 -0.29
C TYR A 36 7.90 5.49 -0.11
N ILE A 37 7.24 5.84 -1.20
CA ILE A 37 6.03 6.64 -1.14
C ILE A 37 4.85 5.79 -1.60
N VAL A 38 3.73 5.84 -0.87
CA VAL A 38 2.52 5.15 -1.29
C VAL A 38 1.85 5.98 -2.36
N LEU A 39 1.69 5.37 -3.55
CA LEU A 39 1.08 6.05 -4.68
C LEU A 39 -0.43 5.93 -4.68
N ASN A 40 -0.93 4.73 -4.34
CA ASN A 40 -2.36 4.48 -4.40
C ASN A 40 -2.72 3.18 -3.72
N LEU A 41 -4.00 2.96 -3.56
CA LEU A 41 -4.56 1.68 -3.14
C LEU A 41 -5.38 1.16 -4.32
N ALA A 42 -5.31 -0.13 -4.56
CA ALA A 42 -5.98 -0.75 -5.71
C ALA A 42 -6.66 -2.04 -5.30
N ILE A 43 -7.59 -2.48 -6.11
CA ILE A 43 -8.24 -3.76 -5.92
C ILE A 43 -7.57 -4.78 -6.83
N ASP A 44 -7.13 -5.89 -6.25
CA ASP A 44 -6.67 -7.04 -7.02
C ASP A 44 -7.92 -7.77 -7.50
N GLU A 45 -8.15 -7.79 -8.80
CA GLU A 45 -9.34 -8.41 -9.37
C GLU A 45 -9.47 -9.90 -9.05
N ASN A 46 -8.35 -10.59 -8.95
CA ASN A 46 -8.37 -12.03 -8.70
C ASN A 46 -8.84 -12.38 -7.30
N THR A 47 -8.43 -11.59 -6.31
CA THR A 47 -8.74 -11.86 -4.90
C THR A 47 -9.79 -10.93 -4.34
N GLU A 48 -10.10 -9.85 -5.06
CA GLU A 48 -10.99 -8.79 -4.62
C GLU A 48 -10.51 -8.13 -3.32
N SER A 49 -9.21 -8.20 -3.08
CA SER A 49 -8.55 -7.63 -1.90
C SER A 49 -7.85 -6.33 -2.26
N VAL A 50 -7.61 -5.51 -1.25
CA VAL A 50 -6.89 -4.25 -1.44
C VAL A 50 -5.40 -4.53 -1.50
N SER A 51 -4.72 -3.89 -2.46
CA SER A 51 -3.27 -3.89 -2.58
C SER A 51 -2.74 -2.47 -2.44
N VAL A 52 -1.51 -2.36 -1.95
CA VAL A 52 -0.81 -1.08 -1.81
C VAL A 52 0.17 -0.96 -2.97
N ILE A 53 0.07 0.15 -3.70
CA ILE A 53 1.00 0.47 -4.78
C ILE A 53 1.94 1.54 -4.24
N TYR A 54 3.23 1.24 -4.23
CA TYR A 54 4.22 2.15 -3.66
C TYR A 54 5.47 2.18 -4.53
N GLN A 55 6.23 3.25 -4.42
CA GLN A 55 7.39 3.50 -5.26
C GLN A 55 8.60 3.77 -4.40
N ALA A 56 9.73 3.16 -4.77
CA ALA A 56 11.00 3.43 -4.13
C ALA A 56 11.43 4.87 -4.40
N LEU A 57 11.92 5.55 -3.37
CA LEU A 57 12.48 6.90 -3.49
C LEU A 57 14.00 6.86 -3.63
N TYR A 58 14.51 5.71 -4.03
CA TYR A 58 15.95 5.50 -4.26
C TYR A 58 16.13 4.68 -5.53
N GLY A 59 17.39 4.60 -5.99
CA GLY A 59 17.74 3.81 -7.16
C GLY A 59 16.96 4.26 -8.39
N LYS A 60 16.40 3.30 -9.11
CA LYS A 60 15.63 3.58 -10.33
C LYS A 60 14.15 3.82 -10.06
N LYS A 61 13.78 4.01 -8.81
CA LYS A 61 12.42 4.35 -8.39
C LYS A 61 11.38 3.36 -8.89
N ILE A 62 11.67 2.10 -8.68
CA ILE A 62 10.77 1.01 -9.08
C ILE A 62 9.45 1.10 -8.32
N VAL A 63 8.36 0.84 -9.04
CA VAL A 63 7.02 0.79 -8.44
C VAL A 63 6.72 -0.66 -8.08
N PHE A 64 6.24 -0.84 -6.86
CA PHE A 64 5.92 -2.16 -6.30
C PHE A 64 4.44 -2.26 -5.96
N ILE A 65 3.96 -3.50 -5.89
CA ILE A 65 2.63 -3.80 -5.38
C ILE A 65 2.76 -4.85 -4.28
N ARG A 66 1.98 -4.69 -3.22
CA ARG A 66 1.96 -5.62 -2.09
C ARG A 66 0.55 -5.67 -1.54
N SER A 67 0.10 -6.84 -1.10
CA SER A 67 -1.22 -6.93 -0.47
C SER A 67 -1.27 -6.05 0.78
N LEU A 68 -2.46 -5.53 1.09
CA LEU A 68 -2.64 -4.69 2.27
C LEU A 68 -2.20 -5.40 3.54
N ASP A 69 -2.59 -6.67 3.69
CA ASP A 69 -2.22 -7.45 4.87
C ASP A 69 -0.71 -7.56 5.04
N SER A 70 -0.01 -7.79 3.93
CA SER A 70 1.44 -7.88 3.94
C SER A 70 2.09 -6.54 4.27
N PHE A 71 1.54 -5.45 3.72
CA PHE A 71 2.05 -4.10 3.99
C PHE A 71 1.86 -3.70 5.45
N LEU A 72 0.73 -4.12 6.05
CA LEU A 72 0.39 -3.78 7.43
C LEU A 72 0.97 -4.76 8.46
N THR A 73 1.71 -5.78 8.04
CA THR A 73 2.35 -6.70 8.98
C THR A 73 3.22 -5.90 9.95
N PRO A 74 2.99 -6.06 11.27
CA PRO A 74 3.71 -5.26 12.27
C PRO A 74 5.23 -5.34 12.10
N GLY A 75 5.87 -4.19 12.16
CA GLY A 75 7.33 -4.08 12.09
C GLY A 75 7.94 -4.08 10.70
N LYS A 76 7.15 -4.32 9.64
CA LYS A 76 7.72 -4.34 8.28
C LYS A 76 7.85 -2.95 7.68
N PHE A 77 6.76 -2.19 7.67
CA PHE A 77 6.77 -0.83 7.14
C PHE A 77 6.39 0.16 8.23
N THR A 78 7.15 1.23 8.33
CA THR A 78 6.91 2.29 9.32
C THR A 78 6.74 3.60 8.58
N LYS A 79 5.65 4.30 8.90
CA LYS A 79 5.40 5.62 8.32
C LYS A 79 6.33 6.63 8.98
N THR A 80 6.99 7.45 8.16
CA THR A 80 7.84 8.51 8.68
C THR A 80 7.03 9.79 8.86
N ASN A 81 7.49 10.66 9.76
CA ASN A 81 6.88 11.95 10.03
C ASN A 81 7.42 13.06 9.12
N VAL A 82 8.25 12.69 8.17
CA VAL A 82 8.93 13.65 7.29
C VAL A 82 8.26 13.69 5.94
#